data_d1d6ee8f27ca98aa19ef5dbc58f487ed
#
_entry.id   d1d6ee8f27ca98aa19ef5dbc58f487ed
#
_cell.length_a   1.000
_cell.length_b   1.000
_cell.length_c   1.000
_cell.angle_alpha   90.00
_cell.angle_beta   90.00
_cell.angle_gamma   90.00
#
_symmetry.space_group_name_H-M   'P 1'
#
loop_
_entity.id
_entity.type
_entity.pdbx_description
1 polymer ?
#
loop_
_entity_poly.entity_id
_entity_poly.type
_entity_poly.pdbx_seq_one_letter_code
_entity_poly.pdbx_strand_id
1 'polypeptide(L)'
;MTHTTDPQMQSCIDTCNRCHQTCLHEAMNHCLEAGGEHVAPDHFRLMLNCAEMCQTSANFMLSGSAFSNRTCEICAEICEACAQSCEQIDGMEECARVCRECAESCRRMSGGETGQNAVPQERVPAGEL
;
A
#
# COMPACT_ATOMS: atom_id res chain seq x y z
N MET A 1 13.10 -28.34 1.96
CA MET A 1 11.97 -27.78 2.57
C MET A 1 11.42 -26.60 1.79
N THR A 2 10.14 -26.47 1.76
CA THR A 2 9.50 -25.43 0.96
C THR A 2 9.04 -24.30 1.85
N HIS A 3 9.29 -23.10 1.42
CA HIS A 3 8.82 -21.91 2.13
C HIS A 3 7.78 -21.23 1.27
N THR A 4 6.54 -21.35 1.69
CA THR A 4 5.46 -20.71 0.95
C THR A 4 4.77 -19.71 1.87
N THR A 5 4.31 -18.63 1.30
CA THR A 5 3.52 -17.68 2.05
C THR A 5 2.15 -18.30 2.27
N ASP A 6 1.50 -17.94 3.38
CA ASP A 6 0.13 -18.40 3.53
C ASP A 6 -0.74 -17.65 2.52
N PRO A 7 -1.93 -18.20 2.23
CA PRO A 7 -2.75 -17.64 1.16
C PRO A 7 -3.13 -16.19 1.37
N GLN A 8 -3.36 -15.79 2.61
CA GLN A 8 -3.75 -14.40 2.86
C GLN A 8 -2.59 -13.46 2.60
N MET A 9 -1.39 -13.85 3.03
CA MET A 9 -0.22 -13.03 2.77
C MET A 9 0.07 -12.96 1.28
N GLN A 10 -0.05 -14.09 0.57
CA GLN A 10 0.20 -14.08 -0.86
C GLN A 10 -0.78 -13.16 -1.57
N SER A 11 -2.04 -13.19 -1.14
CA SER A 11 -3.05 -12.32 -1.73
C SER A 11 -2.68 -10.85 -1.50
N CYS A 12 -2.18 -10.53 -0.32
CA CYS A 12 -1.79 -9.15 -0.04
C CYS A 12 -0.58 -8.74 -0.87
N ILE A 13 0.39 -9.65 -1.03
CA ILE A 13 1.54 -9.37 -1.88
C ILE A 13 1.08 -9.06 -3.31
N ASP A 14 0.17 -9.87 -3.82
CA ASP A 14 -0.32 -9.68 -5.17
C ASP A 14 -1.05 -8.36 -5.32
N THR A 15 -1.85 -8.01 -4.32
CA THR A 15 -2.60 -6.76 -4.35
C THR A 15 -1.66 -5.56 -4.25
N CYS A 16 -0.65 -5.64 -3.41
CA CYS A 16 0.34 -4.57 -3.31
C CYS A 16 1.09 -4.39 -4.63
N ASN A 17 1.46 -5.49 -5.27
CA ASN A 17 2.16 -5.40 -6.54
C ASN A 17 1.27 -4.77 -7.60
N ARG A 18 -0.02 -5.13 -7.62
CA ARG A 18 -0.93 -4.53 -8.58
C ARG A 18 -1.10 -3.05 -8.32
N CYS A 19 -1.22 -2.66 -7.05
CA CYS A 19 -1.38 -1.26 -6.71
C CYS A 19 -0.14 -0.46 -7.09
N HIS A 20 1.03 -1.03 -6.83
CA HIS A 20 2.28 -0.40 -7.23
C HIS A 20 2.29 -0.12 -8.73
N GLN A 21 1.98 -1.13 -9.52
CA GLN A 21 2.04 -0.98 -10.97
C GLN A 21 1.01 0.01 -11.47
N THR A 22 -0.20 -0.07 -10.93
CA THR A 22 -1.27 0.81 -11.38
C THR A 22 -0.96 2.25 -11.06
N CYS A 23 -0.53 2.53 -9.82
CA CYS A 23 -0.27 3.91 -9.43
C CYS A 23 0.90 4.50 -10.20
N LEU A 24 1.97 3.73 -10.36
CA LEU A 24 3.13 4.26 -11.07
C LEU A 24 2.83 4.49 -12.54
N HIS A 25 2.16 3.52 -13.16
CA HIS A 25 1.83 3.66 -14.58
C HIS A 25 0.88 4.84 -14.81
N GLU A 26 -0.15 4.96 -13.98
CA GLU A 26 -1.09 6.06 -14.13
C GLU A 26 -0.42 7.41 -13.90
N ALA A 27 0.42 7.50 -12.87
CA ALA A 27 1.08 8.77 -12.58
C ALA A 27 1.99 9.19 -13.73
N MET A 28 2.79 8.27 -14.21
CA MET A 28 3.81 8.60 -15.18
C MET A 28 3.28 8.76 -16.60
N ASN A 29 2.07 8.28 -16.84
CA ASN A 29 1.50 8.37 -18.18
C ASN A 29 0.25 9.22 -18.20
N HIS A 30 -0.83 8.70 -17.59
CA HIS A 30 -2.10 9.39 -17.66
C HIS A 30 -2.06 10.76 -16.98
N CYS A 31 -1.56 10.82 -15.76
CA CYS A 31 -1.55 12.07 -15.01
C CYS A 31 -0.68 13.12 -15.66
N LEU A 32 0.50 12.72 -16.13
CA LEU A 32 1.38 13.67 -16.76
C LEU A 32 0.78 14.21 -18.07
N GLU A 33 0.08 13.37 -18.81
CA GLU A 33 -0.54 13.80 -20.05
C GLU A 33 -1.76 14.69 -19.80
N ALA A 34 -2.56 14.32 -18.81
CA ALA A 34 -3.77 15.10 -18.52
C ALA A 34 -3.44 16.46 -17.92
N GLY A 35 -2.40 16.52 -17.11
CA GLY A 35 -2.03 17.78 -16.48
C GLY A 35 -3.05 18.25 -15.48
N GLY A 36 -3.06 19.53 -15.21
CA GLY A 36 -4.02 20.13 -14.31
C GLY A 36 -4.01 19.48 -12.94
N GLU A 37 -5.20 19.15 -12.45
CA GLU A 37 -5.29 18.59 -11.10
C GLU A 37 -4.66 17.22 -11.00
N HIS A 38 -4.45 16.52 -12.12
CA HIS A 38 -3.78 15.24 -12.11
C HIS A 38 -2.33 15.34 -11.65
N VAL A 39 -1.72 16.50 -11.83
CA VAL A 39 -0.34 16.70 -11.39
C VAL A 39 -0.25 17.76 -10.30
N ALA A 40 -1.36 18.07 -9.65
CA ALA A 40 -1.29 18.93 -8.47
C ALA A 40 -0.32 18.29 -7.48
N PRO A 41 0.52 19.10 -6.83
CA PRO A 41 1.62 18.54 -6.05
C PRO A 41 1.19 17.51 -5.00
N ASP A 42 0.14 17.79 -4.25
CA ASP A 42 -0.25 16.85 -3.20
C ASP A 42 -0.75 15.54 -3.78
N HIS A 43 -1.53 15.61 -4.85
CA HIS A 43 -2.03 14.38 -5.48
C HIS A 43 -0.90 13.57 -6.09
N PHE A 44 -0.02 14.24 -6.82
CA PHE A 44 1.04 13.54 -7.52
C PHE A 44 2.00 12.88 -6.54
N ARG A 45 2.31 13.58 -5.44
CA ARG A 45 3.15 12.97 -4.41
C ARG A 45 2.51 11.72 -3.81
N LEU A 46 1.19 11.78 -3.57
CA LEU A 46 0.50 10.59 -3.04
C LEU A 46 0.57 9.43 -4.00
N MET A 47 0.41 9.69 -5.30
CA MET A 47 0.49 8.62 -6.28
C MET A 47 1.85 7.95 -6.23
N LEU A 48 2.93 8.73 -6.17
CA LEU A 48 4.27 8.17 -6.15
C LEU A 48 4.57 7.50 -4.81
N ASN A 49 4.12 8.10 -3.72
CA ASN A 49 4.31 7.48 -2.41
C ASN A 49 3.57 6.16 -2.30
N CYS A 50 2.37 6.11 -2.86
CA CYS A 50 1.59 4.89 -2.84
C CYS A 50 2.27 3.80 -3.64
N ALA A 51 2.75 4.14 -4.83
CA ALA A 51 3.45 3.17 -5.66
C ALA A 51 4.68 2.64 -4.95
N GLU A 52 5.44 3.53 -4.32
CA GLU A 52 6.66 3.14 -3.65
C GLU A 52 6.37 2.27 -2.44
N MET A 53 5.40 2.68 -1.63
CA MET A 53 5.12 1.94 -0.40
C MET A 53 4.54 0.56 -0.69
N CYS A 54 3.73 0.45 -1.73
CA CYS A 54 3.16 -0.85 -2.08
C CYS A 54 4.25 -1.83 -2.48
N GLN A 55 5.23 -1.39 -3.25
CA GLN A 55 6.33 -2.27 -3.61
C GLN A 55 7.15 -2.64 -2.39
N THR A 56 7.43 -1.68 -1.53
CA THR A 56 8.19 -1.94 -0.32
C THR A 56 7.47 -2.93 0.58
N SER A 57 6.16 -2.75 0.75
CA SER A 57 5.40 -3.64 1.60
C SER A 57 5.41 -5.06 1.05
N ALA A 58 5.23 -5.21 -0.26
CA ALA A 58 5.31 -6.53 -0.88
C ALA A 58 6.67 -7.17 -0.64
N ASN A 59 7.74 -6.38 -0.80
CA ASN A 59 9.09 -6.89 -0.61
C ASN A 59 9.32 -7.34 0.83
N PHE A 60 8.81 -6.59 1.80
CA PHE A 60 8.95 -6.99 3.20
C PHE A 60 8.23 -8.28 3.48
N MET A 61 7.02 -8.44 2.93
CA MET A 61 6.29 -9.69 3.12
C MET A 61 7.00 -10.86 2.44
N LEU A 62 7.52 -10.64 1.25
CA LEU A 62 8.22 -11.69 0.52
C LEU A 62 9.47 -12.14 1.24
N SER A 63 10.14 -11.22 1.93
CA SER A 63 11.37 -11.57 2.62
C SER A 63 11.12 -12.18 3.99
N GLY A 64 9.86 -12.30 4.40
CA GLY A 64 9.55 -12.83 5.73
C GLY A 64 9.98 -11.89 6.84
N SER A 65 9.94 -10.61 6.59
CA SER A 65 10.42 -9.61 7.53
C SER A 65 9.58 -9.56 8.80
N ALA A 66 10.23 -9.41 9.93
CA ALA A 66 9.55 -9.21 11.19
C ALA A 66 8.84 -7.85 11.23
N PHE A 67 9.12 -6.98 10.28
CA PHE A 67 8.51 -5.65 10.22
C PHE A 67 7.33 -5.56 9.27
N SER A 68 6.91 -6.70 8.71
CA SER A 68 5.83 -6.67 7.70
C SER A 68 4.55 -6.04 8.22
N ASN A 69 4.21 -6.29 9.49
CA ASN A 69 2.99 -5.68 10.03
C ASN A 69 3.07 -4.17 9.98
N ARG A 70 4.23 -3.61 10.26
CA ARG A 70 4.40 -2.17 10.24
C ARG A 70 4.34 -1.60 8.84
N THR A 71 5.00 -2.27 7.90
CA THR A 71 4.95 -1.78 6.52
C THR A 71 3.54 -1.88 5.96
N CYS A 72 2.81 -2.93 6.30
CA CYS A 72 1.43 -3.05 5.86
C CYS A 72 0.56 -1.96 6.48
N GLU A 73 0.82 -1.61 7.72
CA GLU A 73 0.05 -0.56 8.37
C GLU A 73 0.24 0.78 7.66
N ILE A 74 1.48 1.14 7.40
CA ILE A 74 1.76 2.38 6.68
C ILE A 74 1.23 2.32 5.26
N CYS A 75 1.36 1.16 4.63
CA CYS A 75 0.87 1.00 3.27
C CYS A 75 -0.64 1.24 3.21
N ALA A 76 -1.38 0.70 4.19
CA ALA A 76 -2.82 0.89 4.23
C ALA A 76 -3.18 2.37 4.35
N GLU A 77 -2.44 3.11 5.19
CA GLU A 77 -2.72 4.52 5.36
C GLU A 77 -2.47 5.31 4.09
N ILE A 78 -1.37 5.02 3.43
CA ILE A 78 -1.04 5.76 2.22
C ILE A 78 -1.99 5.38 1.08
N CYS A 79 -2.33 4.11 0.97
CA CYS A 79 -3.27 3.67 -0.06
C CYS A 79 -4.63 4.32 0.13
N GLU A 80 -5.07 4.44 1.38
CA GLU A 80 -6.35 5.08 1.62
C GLU A 80 -6.32 6.55 1.26
N ALA A 81 -5.25 7.25 1.62
CA ALA A 81 -5.12 8.66 1.26
C ALA A 81 -5.06 8.82 -0.25
N CYS A 82 -4.35 7.93 -0.92
CA CYS A 82 -4.25 7.99 -2.37
C CYS A 82 -5.61 7.74 -3.03
N ALA A 83 -6.37 6.77 -2.50
CA ALA A 83 -7.68 6.48 -3.04
C ALA A 83 -8.60 7.69 -2.90
N GLN A 84 -8.57 8.34 -1.73
CA GLN A 84 -9.39 9.52 -1.53
C GLN A 84 -9.02 10.64 -2.49
N SER A 85 -7.75 10.82 -2.72
CA SER A 85 -7.30 11.84 -3.66
C SER A 85 -7.74 11.52 -5.09
N CYS A 86 -7.61 10.26 -5.48
CA CYS A 86 -8.00 9.85 -6.82
C CYS A 86 -9.51 9.99 -7.03
N GLU A 87 -10.30 9.76 -5.98
CA GLU A 87 -11.75 9.87 -6.09
C GLU A 87 -12.21 11.29 -6.38
N GLN A 88 -11.37 12.28 -6.14
CA GLN A 88 -11.69 13.66 -6.42
C GLN A 88 -11.41 14.06 -7.87
N ILE A 89 -10.82 13.18 -8.65
CA ILE A 89 -10.34 13.53 -9.98
C ILE A 89 -10.94 12.60 -11.01
N ASP A 90 -11.63 13.17 -12.00
CA ASP A 90 -12.21 12.37 -13.06
C ASP A 90 -11.14 11.61 -13.81
N GLY A 91 -11.44 10.36 -14.12
CA GLY A 91 -10.50 9.54 -14.88
C GLY A 91 -9.58 8.71 -14.03
N MET A 92 -9.66 8.84 -12.70
CA MET A 92 -8.81 8.09 -11.80
C MET A 92 -9.54 6.99 -11.06
N GLU A 93 -10.67 6.54 -11.60
CA GLU A 93 -11.51 5.57 -10.90
C GLU A 93 -10.82 4.25 -10.69
N GLU A 94 -10.08 3.78 -11.69
CA GLU A 94 -9.40 2.49 -11.55
C GLU A 94 -8.32 2.56 -10.49
N CYS A 95 -7.57 3.64 -10.48
CA CYS A 95 -6.52 3.82 -9.49
C CYS A 95 -7.12 3.87 -8.09
N ALA A 96 -8.23 4.58 -7.94
CA ALA A 96 -8.91 4.66 -6.65
C ALA A 96 -9.35 3.28 -6.19
N ARG A 97 -9.93 2.48 -7.11
CA ARG A 97 -10.40 1.15 -6.76
C ARG A 97 -9.26 0.26 -6.28
N VAL A 98 -8.18 0.26 -7.01
CA VAL A 98 -7.04 -0.59 -6.68
C VAL A 98 -6.43 -0.16 -5.34
N CYS A 99 -6.35 1.14 -5.10
CA CYS A 99 -5.83 1.64 -3.83
C CYS A 99 -6.73 1.22 -2.67
N ARG A 100 -8.06 1.25 -2.87
CA ARG A 100 -8.97 0.81 -1.82
C ARG A 100 -8.78 -0.66 -1.50
N GLU A 101 -8.66 -1.49 -2.54
CA GLU A 101 -8.42 -2.91 -2.32
C GLU A 101 -7.13 -3.15 -1.57
N CYS A 102 -6.09 -2.41 -1.93
CA CYS A 102 -4.82 -2.59 -1.27
C CYS A 102 -4.88 -2.14 0.19
N ALA A 103 -5.56 -1.03 0.47
CA ALA A 103 -5.70 -0.57 1.84
C ALA A 103 -6.37 -1.61 2.71
N GLU A 104 -7.44 -2.22 2.20
CA GLU A 104 -8.15 -3.23 2.97
C GLU A 104 -7.29 -4.45 3.19
N SER A 105 -6.59 -4.91 2.15
CA SER A 105 -5.75 -6.08 2.27
C SER A 105 -4.63 -5.84 3.27
N CYS A 106 -3.99 -4.67 3.20
CA CYS A 106 -2.91 -4.36 4.12
C CYS A 106 -3.39 -4.22 5.56
N ARG A 107 -4.61 -3.70 5.76
CA ARG A 107 -5.15 -3.62 7.11
C ARG A 107 -5.33 -5.00 7.72
N ARG A 108 -5.81 -5.95 6.93
CA ARG A 108 -5.95 -7.30 7.43
C ARG A 108 -4.61 -7.89 7.82
N MET A 109 -3.58 -7.61 7.02
CA MET A 109 -2.25 -8.13 7.32
C MET A 109 -1.56 -7.40 8.45
N SER A 110 -1.92 -6.15 8.69
CA SER A 110 -1.22 -5.38 9.72
C SER A 110 -1.71 -5.71 11.11
N GLY A 111 -2.65 -6.64 11.23
CA GLY A 111 -3.00 -7.04 12.57
C GLY A 111 -4.39 -6.74 12.97
N GLY A 112 -5.23 -6.41 12.03
CA GLY A 112 -6.57 -6.20 12.41
C GLY A 112 -7.09 -7.41 13.14
N GLU A 113 -7.19 -8.50 12.45
CA GLU A 113 -7.68 -9.68 13.11
C GLU A 113 -6.57 -10.47 13.69
N THR A 114 -5.36 -10.22 13.28
CA THR A 114 -4.25 -10.86 13.92
C THR A 114 -3.61 -9.89 14.84
N GLY A 115 -4.35 -8.98 15.32
CA GLY A 115 -3.79 -7.95 16.14
C GLY A 115 -2.96 -8.47 17.25
N GLN A 116 -3.16 -9.67 17.59
CA GLN A 116 -2.39 -10.20 18.68
C GLN A 116 -0.94 -10.14 18.37
N ASN A 117 -0.60 -10.30 17.16
CA ASN A 117 0.79 -10.24 16.95
C ASN A 117 1.22 -8.87 16.95
N ALA A 118 0.31 -8.13 16.96
CA ALA A 118 0.78 -6.87 17.16
C ALA A 118 1.40 -6.79 18.45
N VAL A 119 1.31 -7.44 18.86
CA VAL A 119 1.92 -7.13 19.75
C VAL A 119 3.02 -6.98 19.97
N PRO A 120 3.24 -7.19 19.86
CA PRO A 120 4.25 -7.00 20.27
C PRO A 120 5.00 -6.11 19.96
N GLN A 121 4.88 -5.94 19.54
CA GLN A 121 5.55 -5.16 19.27
C GLN A 121 5.54 -4.17 19.86
N GLU A 122 5.14 -4.24 20.20
CA GLU A 122 5.28 -3.39 20.59
C GLU A 122 5.84 -2.88 21.03
N ARG A 123 6.04 -3.31 21.15
CA ARG A 123 6.65 -2.94 21.38
C ARG A 123 7.62 -2.66 21.53
N VAL A 124 7.94 -2.78 21.27
CA VAL A 124 8.94 -2.32 21.32
C VAL A 124 9.10 -1.26 21.50
N PRO A 125 8.98 -0.98 21.69
CA PRO A 125 8.95 0.15 21.71
C PRO A 125 9.49 0.98 21.23
N ALA A 126 9.11 0.93 21.23
CA ALA A 126 9.33 1.97 20.47
C ALA A 126 10.13 2.98 21.03
N GLY A 127 9.78 3.41 22.01
CA GLY A 127 10.57 4.44 22.56
C GLY A 127 11.96 4.02 22.65
N GLU A 128 12.16 2.78 22.76
CA GLU A 128 13.50 2.41 22.87
C GLU A 128 14.13 2.29 21.55
N LEU A 129 13.52 2.65 20.56
CA LEU A 129 14.19 2.57 19.31
C LEU A 129 15.23 3.59 19.12
#